data_f3feb1054d4241445b5a27b528fa0e13
#
_entry.id   f3feb1054d4241445b5a27b528fa0e13
#
_cell.length_a   1.000
_cell.length_b   1.000
_cell.length_c   1.000
_cell.angle_alpha   90.00
_cell.angle_beta   90.00
_cell.angle_gamma   90.00
#
_symmetry.space_group_name_H-M   'P 1'
#
loop_
_entity.id
_entity.type
_entity.pdbx_description
1 polymer ?
#
loop_
_entity_poly.entity_id
_entity_poly.type
_entity_poly.pdbx_seq_one_letter_code
_entity_poly.pdbx_strand_id
1 'polypeptide(L)'
;MPALVSHFIFADSALHDAQPYLVKAIQAAPLAFRWGAQGPDILFFHRPLAENNINRIGHRMHEERIGRMFQALTDECARSRTPEATAYLLGYCCHYILDRTVHPFVTYIANYRIDPLYPQLSLSAQHNLCEAELDRALIAAAHGGNPADYPAHMLLSYDNKTATIIGTILSRAIWSVYGTRVPVSAVKASMRSMIHVQHMLRDRSGRRHSVLSWLEHRLHISGDFSSLIRPLTPLDADCTNHSH
;
A
#
# COMPACT_ATOMS: atom_id res chain seq x y z
N MET A 1 -6.05 3.18 -1.12
CA MET A 1 -4.89 2.28 -1.18
C MET A 1 -5.15 0.94 -0.54
N PRO A 2 -5.79 0.02 -1.21
CA PRO A 2 -5.93 -1.36 -0.79
C PRO A 2 -4.84 -2.29 -1.31
N ALA A 3 -3.99 -1.83 -2.25
CA ALA A 3 -3.00 -2.65 -2.97
C ALA A 3 -1.83 -3.22 -2.12
N LEU A 4 -2.03 -3.45 -0.82
CA LEU A 4 -1.03 -4.04 0.07
C LEU A 4 -0.51 -5.37 -0.48
N VAL A 5 -1.41 -6.21 -0.99
CA VAL A 5 -1.04 -7.55 -1.45
C VAL A 5 -0.30 -7.50 -2.77
N SER A 6 -0.71 -6.62 -3.69
CA SER A 6 -0.01 -6.41 -4.97
C SER A 6 1.45 -5.99 -4.75
N HIS A 7 1.69 -5.03 -3.86
CA HIS A 7 3.04 -4.61 -3.48
C HIS A 7 3.85 -5.74 -2.86
N PHE A 8 3.23 -6.55 -2.01
CA PHE A 8 3.89 -7.69 -1.39
C PHE A 8 4.24 -8.77 -2.42
N ILE A 9 3.28 -9.19 -3.28
CA ILE A 9 3.50 -10.23 -4.29
C ILE A 9 4.58 -9.77 -5.28
N PHE A 10 4.55 -8.52 -5.73
CA PHE A 10 5.57 -7.98 -6.62
C PHE A 10 6.95 -7.98 -5.97
N ALA A 11 7.06 -7.50 -4.73
CA ALA A 11 8.33 -7.47 -4.03
C ALA A 11 8.89 -8.88 -3.77
N ASP A 12 8.03 -9.85 -3.44
CA ASP A 12 8.41 -11.24 -3.26
C ASP A 12 8.85 -11.87 -4.59
N SER A 13 8.13 -11.62 -5.69
CA SER A 13 8.51 -12.09 -7.02
C SER A 13 9.85 -11.53 -7.49
N ALA A 14 10.15 -10.27 -7.19
CA ALA A 14 11.42 -9.64 -7.54
C ALA A 14 12.64 -10.31 -6.87
N LEU A 15 12.42 -11.07 -5.79
CA LEU A 15 13.50 -11.82 -5.13
C LEU A 15 13.97 -13.02 -5.96
N HIS A 16 13.12 -13.60 -6.78
CA HIS A 16 13.47 -14.76 -7.59
C HIS A 16 14.57 -14.44 -8.62
N ASP A 17 14.54 -13.24 -9.16
CA ASP A 17 15.50 -12.77 -10.16
C ASP A 17 16.60 -11.86 -9.58
N ALA A 18 16.58 -11.64 -8.26
CA ALA A 18 17.52 -10.75 -7.60
C ALA A 18 18.90 -11.36 -7.45
N GLN A 19 19.93 -10.52 -7.52
CA GLN A 19 21.30 -10.93 -7.27
C GLN A 19 21.47 -11.53 -5.85
N PRO A 20 22.28 -12.59 -5.67
CA PRO A 20 22.40 -13.30 -4.38
C PRO A 20 22.74 -12.41 -3.18
N TYR A 21 23.52 -11.35 -3.38
CA TYR A 21 23.86 -10.41 -2.29
C TYR A 21 22.66 -9.57 -1.85
N LEU A 22 21.71 -9.23 -2.76
CA LEU A 22 20.46 -8.54 -2.42
C LEU A 22 19.53 -9.47 -1.65
N VAL A 23 19.38 -10.71 -2.11
CA VAL A 23 18.58 -11.73 -1.41
C VAL A 23 19.09 -11.90 0.02
N LYS A 24 20.42 -12.02 0.20
CA LYS A 24 21.03 -12.12 1.53
C LYS A 24 20.74 -10.89 2.42
N ALA A 25 20.80 -9.69 1.84
CA ALA A 25 20.50 -8.45 2.59
C ALA A 25 19.02 -8.42 3.04
N ILE A 26 18.09 -8.87 2.20
CA ILE A 26 16.67 -8.93 2.51
C ILE A 26 16.37 -10.02 3.55
N GLN A 27 16.98 -11.19 3.41
CA GLN A 27 16.83 -12.29 4.37
C GLN A 27 17.33 -11.93 5.77
N ALA A 28 18.28 -11.01 5.90
CA ALA A 28 18.75 -10.52 7.20
C ALA A 28 17.71 -9.69 7.96
N ALA A 29 16.72 -9.08 7.26
CA ALA A 29 15.65 -8.29 7.86
C ALA A 29 14.35 -8.32 7.01
N PRO A 30 13.72 -9.48 6.85
CA PRO A 30 12.59 -9.67 5.93
C PRO A 30 11.38 -8.81 6.29
N LEU A 31 11.14 -8.54 7.57
CA LEU A 31 10.05 -7.66 8.01
C LEU A 31 10.27 -6.22 7.54
N ALA A 32 11.51 -5.72 7.61
CA ALA A 32 11.82 -4.38 7.12
C ALA A 32 11.63 -4.25 5.62
N PHE A 33 11.99 -5.28 4.85
CA PHE A 33 11.72 -5.35 3.41
C PHE A 33 10.22 -5.28 3.09
N ARG A 34 9.40 -6.05 3.80
CA ARG A 34 7.95 -6.02 3.65
C ARG A 34 7.35 -4.64 3.95
N TRP A 35 7.84 -3.98 4.99
CA TRP A 35 7.46 -2.61 5.29
C TRP A 35 7.94 -1.63 4.22
N GLY A 36 9.12 -1.84 3.67
CA GLY A 36 9.63 -1.06 2.54
C GLY A 36 8.73 -1.19 1.32
N ALA A 37 8.26 -2.41 1.02
CA ALA A 37 7.33 -2.67 -0.08
C ALA A 37 5.99 -1.93 0.05
N GLN A 38 5.65 -1.43 1.22
CA GLN A 38 4.51 -0.52 1.40
C GLN A 38 4.88 0.95 1.19
N GLY A 39 6.16 1.28 1.08
CA GLY A 39 6.65 2.60 0.73
C GLY A 39 6.06 3.73 1.58
N PRO A 40 5.68 4.87 0.96
CA PRO A 40 5.05 6.00 1.64
C PRO A 40 3.60 5.75 2.04
N ASP A 41 2.97 4.68 1.57
CA ASP A 41 1.59 4.29 1.87
C ASP A 41 1.33 4.13 3.37
N ILE A 42 2.35 3.74 4.12
CA ILE A 42 2.31 3.69 5.57
C ILE A 42 1.73 4.99 6.16
N LEU A 43 2.05 6.14 5.57
CA LEU A 43 1.65 7.45 6.09
C LEU A 43 0.16 7.75 5.91
N PHE A 44 -0.52 7.11 4.96
CA PHE A 44 -1.98 7.25 4.80
C PHE A 44 -2.76 6.67 5.97
N PHE A 45 -2.16 5.74 6.70
CA PHE A 45 -2.76 5.12 7.88
C PHE A 45 -2.56 5.93 9.17
N HIS A 46 -1.98 7.15 9.08
CA HIS A 46 -1.96 8.05 10.23
C HIS A 46 -3.30 8.71 10.42
N ARG A 47 -4.06 8.28 11.45
CA ARG A 47 -5.43 8.80 11.70
C ARG A 47 -6.28 8.78 10.42
N PRO A 48 -6.53 7.62 9.82
CA PRO A 48 -7.04 7.49 8.45
C PRO A 48 -8.44 8.06 8.21
N LEU A 49 -9.18 8.39 9.28
CA LEU A 49 -10.53 8.97 9.19
C LEU A 49 -10.53 10.49 9.00
N ALA A 50 -9.38 11.14 9.03
CA ALA A 50 -9.29 12.59 8.88
C ALA A 50 -7.99 12.95 8.15
N GLU A 51 -8.11 13.77 7.11
CA GLU A 51 -6.96 14.30 6.41
C GLU A 51 -6.07 15.10 7.38
N ASN A 52 -4.77 14.87 7.29
CA ASN A 52 -3.79 15.54 8.14
C ASN A 52 -2.46 15.73 7.39
N ASN A 53 -1.56 16.52 7.98
CA ASN A 53 -0.28 16.85 7.35
C ASN A 53 0.58 15.62 7.02
N ILE A 54 0.44 14.51 7.77
CA ILE A 54 1.21 13.28 7.53
C ILE A 54 0.66 12.52 6.32
N ASN A 55 -0.66 12.44 6.17
CA ASN A 55 -1.26 11.86 4.96
C ASN A 55 -0.86 12.66 3.72
N ARG A 56 -0.90 14.01 3.80
CA ARG A 56 -0.48 14.88 2.68
C ARG A 56 0.98 14.66 2.29
N ILE A 57 1.87 14.42 3.26
CA ILE A 57 3.26 14.05 2.92
C ILE A 57 3.31 12.71 2.19
N GLY A 58 2.50 11.72 2.57
CA GLY A 58 2.37 10.47 1.82
C GLY A 58 2.07 10.71 0.33
N HIS A 59 1.06 11.54 0.01
CA HIS A 59 0.74 11.92 -1.38
C HIS A 59 1.92 12.61 -2.08
N ARG A 60 2.53 13.61 -1.44
CA ARG A 60 3.67 14.31 -2.01
C ARG A 60 4.87 13.39 -2.31
N MET A 61 5.07 12.35 -1.52
CA MET A 61 6.15 11.37 -1.75
C MET A 61 5.93 10.51 -2.99
N HIS A 62 4.69 10.35 -3.47
CA HIS A 62 4.39 9.67 -4.74
C HIS A 62 4.57 10.60 -5.96
N GLU A 63 4.40 11.90 -5.79
CA GLU A 63 4.29 12.84 -6.89
C GLU A 63 5.49 13.78 -7.01
N GLU A 64 6.06 14.20 -5.87
CA GLU A 64 7.04 15.28 -5.82
C GLU A 64 8.43 14.78 -5.38
N ARG A 65 9.47 15.31 -6.01
CA ARG A 65 10.89 15.18 -5.58
C ARG A 65 11.34 13.74 -5.36
N ILE A 66 10.82 12.80 -6.11
CA ILE A 66 11.06 11.36 -5.96
C ILE A 66 12.56 11.04 -5.92
N GLY A 67 13.36 11.55 -6.87
CA GLY A 67 14.82 11.32 -6.91
C GLY A 67 15.53 11.84 -5.64
N ARG A 68 15.10 13.01 -5.12
CA ARG A 68 15.66 13.56 -3.86
C ARG A 68 15.26 12.69 -2.67
N MET A 69 14.06 12.12 -2.68
CA MET A 69 13.61 11.23 -1.62
C MET A 69 14.42 9.92 -1.62
N PHE A 70 14.68 9.33 -2.79
CA PHE A 70 15.56 8.17 -2.90
C PHE A 70 16.98 8.48 -2.40
N GLN A 71 17.56 9.62 -2.78
CA GLN A 71 18.87 10.02 -2.28
C GLN A 71 18.87 10.16 -0.76
N ALA A 72 17.89 10.85 -0.19
CA ALA A 72 17.78 11.04 1.25
C ALA A 72 17.59 9.70 2.01
N LEU A 73 16.78 8.78 1.47
CA LEU A 73 16.63 7.44 2.02
C LEU A 73 17.94 6.66 1.99
N THR A 74 18.66 6.71 0.88
CA THR A 74 19.97 6.05 0.73
C THR A 74 20.98 6.58 1.76
N ASP A 75 21.06 7.91 1.92
CA ASP A 75 21.94 8.55 2.89
C ASP A 75 21.60 8.16 4.33
N GLU A 76 20.31 8.12 4.69
CA GLU A 76 19.87 7.72 6.03
C GLU A 76 20.11 6.21 6.27
N CYS A 77 19.94 5.36 5.26
CA CYS A 77 20.27 3.94 5.36
C CYS A 77 21.77 3.73 5.54
N ALA A 78 22.61 4.48 4.81
CA ALA A 78 24.07 4.43 4.97
C ALA A 78 24.53 4.91 6.37
N ARG A 79 23.82 5.88 6.96
CA ARG A 79 24.08 6.31 8.36
C ARG A 79 23.64 5.28 9.38
N SER A 80 22.50 4.63 9.15
CA SER A 80 21.94 3.63 10.06
C SER A 80 22.82 2.38 10.17
N ARG A 81 23.43 1.93 9.06
CA ARG A 81 24.26 0.74 8.95
C ARG A 81 23.63 -0.53 9.52
N THR A 82 22.30 -0.63 9.49
CA THR A 82 21.57 -1.79 9.99
C THR A 82 21.01 -2.63 8.83
N PRO A 83 20.89 -3.96 8.99
CA PRO A 83 20.24 -4.80 8.00
C PRO A 83 18.80 -4.33 7.68
N GLU A 84 18.07 -3.88 8.70
CA GLU A 84 16.71 -3.37 8.57
C GLU A 84 16.66 -2.14 7.65
N ALA A 85 17.63 -1.24 7.73
CA ALA A 85 17.69 -0.07 6.86
C ALA A 85 17.87 -0.45 5.38
N THR A 86 18.81 -1.35 5.11
CA THR A 86 19.08 -1.84 3.74
C THR A 86 17.87 -2.58 3.18
N ALA A 87 17.30 -3.49 3.94
CA ALA A 87 16.12 -4.25 3.50
C ALA A 87 14.91 -3.33 3.27
N TYR A 88 14.69 -2.34 4.14
CA TYR A 88 13.64 -1.33 3.95
C TYR A 88 13.82 -0.54 2.65
N LEU A 89 15.03 -0.06 2.35
CA LEU A 89 15.33 0.67 1.12
C LEU A 89 15.06 -0.18 -0.13
N LEU A 90 15.46 -1.45 -0.12
CA LEU A 90 15.21 -2.38 -1.23
C LEU A 90 13.71 -2.60 -1.44
N GLY A 91 12.95 -2.78 -0.36
CA GLY A 91 11.49 -2.85 -0.43
C GLY A 91 10.86 -1.56 -0.96
N TYR A 92 11.36 -0.39 -0.54
CA TYR A 92 10.90 0.90 -1.04
C TYR A 92 11.15 1.07 -2.54
N CYS A 93 12.24 0.53 -3.06
CA CYS A 93 12.49 0.46 -4.51
C CYS A 93 11.41 -0.38 -5.22
N CYS A 94 11.06 -1.54 -4.67
CA CYS A 94 9.99 -2.37 -5.23
C CYS A 94 8.65 -1.64 -5.25
N HIS A 95 8.29 -0.98 -4.14
CA HIS A 95 7.07 -0.16 -4.08
C HIS A 95 7.02 0.84 -5.23
N TYR A 96 8.06 1.66 -5.36
CA TYR A 96 8.11 2.70 -6.37
C TYR A 96 8.05 2.16 -7.81
N ILE A 97 8.73 1.03 -8.10
CA ILE A 97 8.72 0.43 -9.43
C ILE A 97 7.31 -0.05 -9.78
N LEU A 98 6.64 -0.73 -8.86
CA LEU A 98 5.27 -1.20 -9.08
C LEU A 98 4.32 -0.02 -9.30
N ASP A 99 4.34 0.95 -8.40
CA ASP A 99 3.47 2.12 -8.44
C ASP A 99 3.61 2.87 -9.75
N ARG A 100 4.85 3.21 -10.13
CA ARG A 100 5.13 3.90 -11.39
C ARG A 100 4.64 3.13 -12.61
N THR A 101 4.70 1.80 -12.58
CA THR A 101 4.35 0.95 -13.71
C THR A 101 2.85 0.74 -13.81
N VAL A 102 2.17 0.53 -12.68
CA VAL A 102 0.76 0.12 -12.63
C VAL A 102 -0.20 1.30 -12.50
N HIS A 103 0.21 2.39 -11.86
CA HIS A 103 -0.66 3.54 -11.59
C HIS A 103 -1.30 4.17 -12.83
N PRO A 104 -0.61 4.31 -13.99
CA PRO A 104 -1.27 4.78 -15.21
C PRO A 104 -2.43 3.88 -15.65
N PHE A 105 -2.27 2.55 -15.52
CA PHE A 105 -3.31 1.57 -15.81
C PHE A 105 -4.47 1.69 -14.81
N VAL A 106 -4.19 1.76 -13.51
CA VAL A 106 -5.22 1.94 -12.46
C VAL A 106 -6.03 3.20 -12.72
N THR A 107 -5.37 4.32 -13.02
CA THR A 107 -6.03 5.59 -13.33
C THR A 107 -6.91 5.48 -14.58
N TYR A 108 -6.42 4.83 -15.63
CA TYR A 108 -7.20 4.61 -16.84
C TYR A 108 -8.44 3.76 -16.55
N ILE A 109 -8.30 2.63 -15.87
CA ILE A 109 -9.43 1.74 -15.53
C ILE A 109 -10.44 2.46 -14.64
N ALA A 110 -9.99 3.17 -13.61
CA ALA A 110 -10.86 3.93 -12.71
C ALA A 110 -11.73 4.94 -13.51
N ASN A 111 -11.09 5.77 -14.33
CA ASN A 111 -11.77 6.86 -15.01
C ASN A 111 -12.63 6.42 -16.21
N TYR A 112 -12.24 5.38 -16.93
CA TYR A 112 -12.89 5.02 -18.20
C TYR A 112 -13.67 3.72 -18.16
N ARG A 113 -13.48 2.89 -17.15
CA ARG A 113 -14.16 1.59 -17.03
C ARG A 113 -15.02 1.50 -15.78
N ILE A 114 -14.56 1.98 -14.64
CA ILE A 114 -15.30 1.93 -13.38
C ILE A 114 -16.28 3.09 -13.29
N ASP A 115 -15.89 4.30 -13.65
CA ASP A 115 -16.75 5.49 -13.58
C ASP A 115 -18.10 5.32 -14.31
N PRO A 116 -18.17 4.81 -15.55
CA PRO A 116 -19.44 4.56 -16.22
C PRO A 116 -20.33 3.53 -15.54
N LEU A 117 -19.74 2.56 -14.81
CA LEU A 117 -20.49 1.50 -14.14
C LEU A 117 -20.91 1.89 -12.72
N TYR A 118 -20.11 2.73 -12.06
CA TYR A 118 -20.29 3.14 -10.67
C TYR A 118 -20.20 4.67 -10.50
N PRO A 119 -21.01 5.45 -11.24
CA PRO A 119 -20.89 6.92 -11.23
C PRO A 119 -21.24 7.55 -9.87
N GLN A 120 -21.84 6.79 -8.97
CA GLN A 120 -22.13 7.21 -7.59
C GLN A 120 -20.90 7.20 -6.67
N LEU A 121 -19.82 6.52 -7.08
CA LEU A 121 -18.58 6.47 -6.29
C LEU A 121 -17.75 7.74 -6.52
N SER A 122 -17.01 8.17 -5.51
CA SER A 122 -15.99 9.20 -5.68
C SER A 122 -14.85 8.69 -6.58
N LEU A 123 -14.08 9.58 -7.19
CA LEU A 123 -12.89 9.21 -7.97
C LEU A 123 -11.89 8.41 -7.12
N SER A 124 -11.77 8.76 -5.84
CA SER A 124 -10.95 8.00 -4.88
C SER A 124 -11.48 6.59 -4.65
N ALA A 125 -12.80 6.45 -4.50
CA ALA A 125 -13.45 5.15 -4.33
C ALA A 125 -13.31 4.26 -5.57
N GLN A 126 -13.44 4.83 -6.76
CA GLN A 126 -13.24 4.12 -8.03
C GLN A 126 -11.79 3.62 -8.18
N HIS A 127 -10.83 4.47 -7.83
CA HIS A 127 -9.41 4.10 -7.79
C HIS A 127 -9.14 2.97 -6.79
N ASN A 128 -9.64 3.10 -5.57
CA ASN A 128 -9.51 2.07 -4.53
C ASN A 128 -10.14 0.73 -4.96
N LEU A 129 -11.30 0.79 -5.63
CA LEU A 129 -11.99 -0.41 -6.14
C LEU A 129 -11.14 -1.13 -7.21
N CYS A 130 -10.50 -0.38 -8.12
CA CYS A 130 -9.58 -0.92 -9.11
C CYS A 130 -8.40 -1.65 -8.45
N GLU A 131 -7.77 -1.02 -7.46
CA GLU A 131 -6.65 -1.61 -6.74
C GLU A 131 -7.07 -2.83 -5.92
N ALA A 132 -8.26 -2.81 -5.30
CA ALA A 132 -8.81 -3.95 -4.58
C ALA A 132 -9.08 -5.15 -5.51
N GLU A 133 -9.52 -4.88 -6.73
CA GLU A 133 -9.71 -5.91 -7.76
C GLU A 133 -8.37 -6.46 -8.26
N LEU A 134 -7.35 -5.63 -8.42
CA LEU A 134 -5.99 -6.10 -8.73
C LEU A 134 -5.44 -7.02 -7.64
N ASP A 135 -5.59 -6.63 -6.36
CA ASP A 135 -5.23 -7.49 -5.23
C ASP A 135 -5.95 -8.85 -5.32
N ARG A 136 -7.28 -8.82 -5.59
CA ARG A 136 -8.09 -10.04 -5.75
C ARG A 136 -7.58 -10.92 -6.89
N ALA A 137 -7.35 -10.33 -8.06
CA ALA A 137 -6.90 -11.04 -9.25
C ALA A 137 -5.52 -11.66 -9.06
N LEU A 138 -4.57 -10.92 -8.47
CA LEU A 138 -3.22 -11.41 -8.19
C LEU A 138 -3.22 -12.53 -7.16
N ILE A 139 -4.04 -12.44 -6.11
CA ILE A 139 -4.19 -13.54 -5.14
C ILE A 139 -4.72 -14.79 -5.82
N ALA A 140 -5.76 -14.66 -6.66
CA ALA A 140 -6.32 -15.80 -7.39
C ALA A 140 -5.30 -16.44 -8.32
N ALA A 141 -4.50 -15.63 -9.02
CA ALA A 141 -3.48 -16.12 -9.96
C ALA A 141 -2.29 -16.79 -9.24
N ALA A 142 -1.82 -16.20 -8.12
CA ALA A 142 -0.61 -16.67 -7.45
C ALA A 142 -0.85 -17.83 -6.47
N HIS A 143 -2.01 -17.88 -5.83
CA HIS A 143 -2.27 -18.82 -4.74
C HIS A 143 -3.44 -19.78 -5.00
N GLY A 144 -4.26 -19.51 -6.01
CA GLY A 144 -5.51 -20.23 -6.23
C GLY A 144 -6.53 -20.04 -5.10
N GLY A 145 -7.69 -20.66 -5.21
CA GLY A 145 -8.72 -20.61 -4.16
C GLY A 145 -9.45 -19.28 -4.07
N ASN A 146 -10.16 -19.08 -2.93
CA ASN A 146 -10.92 -17.86 -2.71
C ASN A 146 -10.02 -16.73 -2.19
N PRO A 147 -9.91 -15.59 -2.90
CA PRO A 147 -9.11 -14.44 -2.47
C PRO A 147 -9.48 -13.90 -1.07
N ALA A 148 -10.71 -14.10 -0.61
CA ALA A 148 -11.15 -13.69 0.73
C ALA A 148 -10.49 -14.52 1.86
N ASP A 149 -9.97 -15.70 1.54
CA ASP A 149 -9.28 -16.56 2.51
C ASP A 149 -7.80 -16.20 2.64
N TYR A 150 -7.25 -15.44 1.70
CA TYR A 150 -5.86 -15.02 1.72
C TYR A 150 -5.55 -14.19 2.98
N PRO A 151 -4.50 -14.57 3.73
CA PRO A 151 -4.22 -13.96 5.03
C PRO A 151 -3.43 -12.64 4.90
N ALA A 152 -3.90 -11.69 4.09
CA ALA A 152 -3.24 -10.42 3.84
C ALA A 152 -2.86 -9.66 5.14
N HIS A 153 -3.70 -9.77 6.17
CA HIS A 153 -3.46 -9.19 7.49
C HIS A 153 -2.23 -9.78 8.22
N MET A 154 -1.72 -10.94 7.78
CA MET A 154 -0.52 -11.59 8.34
C MET A 154 0.76 -11.23 7.58
N LEU A 155 0.69 -10.51 6.46
CA LEU A 155 1.85 -10.12 5.67
C LEU A 155 2.75 -9.13 6.44
N LEU A 156 2.16 -8.31 7.29
CA LEU A 156 2.84 -7.33 8.11
C LEU A 156 2.66 -7.67 9.59
N SER A 157 3.73 -7.59 10.34
CA SER A 157 3.73 -7.64 11.79
C SER A 157 4.42 -6.40 12.36
N TYR A 158 4.11 -6.08 13.62
CA TYR A 158 4.75 -4.95 14.28
C TYR A 158 5.89 -5.41 15.17
N ASP A 159 7.10 -4.96 14.87
CA ASP A 159 8.25 -5.05 15.75
C ASP A 159 8.75 -3.64 16.11
N ASN A 160 8.94 -3.38 17.39
CA ASN A 160 9.28 -2.03 17.87
C ASN A 160 10.67 -1.57 17.42
N LYS A 161 11.65 -2.48 17.30
CA LYS A 161 13.01 -2.17 16.83
C LYS A 161 12.95 -1.76 15.37
N THR A 162 12.40 -2.61 14.52
CA THR A 162 12.21 -2.37 13.07
C THR A 162 11.43 -1.08 12.81
N ALA A 163 10.32 -0.89 13.52
CA ALA A 163 9.49 0.32 13.38
C ALA A 163 10.22 1.59 13.83
N THR A 164 11.11 1.51 14.80
CA THR A 164 11.93 2.66 15.23
C THR A 164 12.98 3.01 14.19
N ILE A 165 13.65 2.02 13.60
CA ILE A 165 14.64 2.24 12.54
C ILE A 165 13.97 2.86 11.31
N ILE A 166 12.88 2.26 10.81
CA ILE A 166 12.12 2.78 9.66
C ILE A 166 11.61 4.19 9.95
N GLY A 167 11.01 4.40 11.11
CA GLY A 167 10.50 5.70 11.52
C GLY A 167 11.59 6.78 11.57
N THR A 168 12.78 6.44 12.01
CA THR A 168 13.93 7.36 12.05
C THR A 168 14.39 7.73 10.65
N ILE A 169 14.54 6.75 9.77
CA ILE A 169 14.94 6.95 8.38
C ILE A 169 13.92 7.83 7.67
N LEU A 170 12.63 7.49 7.72
CA LEU A 170 11.57 8.26 7.09
C LEU A 170 11.46 9.69 7.65
N SER A 171 11.49 9.83 8.98
CA SER A 171 11.39 11.16 9.63
C SER A 171 12.49 12.11 9.14
N ARG A 172 13.73 11.63 9.06
CA ARG A 172 14.89 12.44 8.63
C ARG A 172 14.88 12.71 7.13
N ALA A 173 14.59 11.69 6.31
CA ALA A 173 14.51 11.85 4.86
C ALA A 173 13.39 12.83 4.48
N ILE A 174 12.21 12.71 5.07
CA ILE A 174 11.08 13.63 4.85
C ILE A 174 11.45 15.06 5.24
N TRP A 175 12.08 15.23 6.41
CA TRP A 175 12.55 16.56 6.82
C TRP A 175 13.53 17.17 5.83
N SER A 176 14.52 16.38 5.39
CA SER A 176 15.54 16.82 4.43
C SER A 176 14.94 17.26 3.08
N VAL A 177 13.92 16.55 2.59
CA VAL A 177 13.37 16.77 1.24
C VAL A 177 12.24 17.79 1.23
N TYR A 178 11.33 17.70 2.21
CA TYR A 178 10.07 18.46 2.23
C TYR A 178 10.03 19.55 3.31
N GLY A 179 10.99 19.59 4.23
CA GLY A 179 10.98 20.52 5.37
C GLY A 179 9.83 20.29 6.36
N THR A 180 9.19 19.12 6.29
CA THR A 180 8.04 18.76 7.14
C THR A 180 8.47 17.80 8.23
N ARG A 181 8.08 18.10 9.48
CA ARG A 181 8.37 17.22 10.62
C ARG A 181 7.32 16.11 10.71
N VAL A 182 7.78 14.88 10.51
CA VAL A 182 7.01 13.67 10.79
C VAL A 182 7.67 12.93 11.95
N PRO A 183 7.10 12.96 13.17
CA PRO A 183 7.71 12.30 14.32
C PRO A 183 7.82 10.78 14.12
N VAL A 184 8.87 10.17 14.64
CA VAL A 184 9.04 8.69 14.64
C VAL A 184 7.82 8.00 15.27
N SER A 185 7.26 8.57 16.33
CA SER A 185 6.04 8.06 16.97
C SER A 185 4.82 8.03 16.03
N ALA A 186 4.71 9.01 15.11
CA ALA A 186 3.64 9.05 14.12
C ALA A 186 3.81 7.95 13.07
N VAL A 187 5.03 7.73 12.55
CA VAL A 187 5.30 6.61 11.65
C VAL A 187 4.97 5.27 12.32
N LYS A 188 5.41 5.07 13.55
CA LYS A 188 5.09 3.86 14.34
C LYS A 188 3.60 3.69 14.57
N ALA A 189 2.87 4.78 14.82
CA ALA A 189 1.41 4.73 14.95
C ALA A 189 0.75 4.37 13.61
N SER A 190 1.23 4.92 12.49
CA SER A 190 0.76 4.58 11.14
C SER A 190 0.95 3.09 10.82
N MET A 191 2.10 2.52 11.15
CA MET A 191 2.37 1.09 10.95
C MET A 191 1.38 0.22 11.74
N ARG A 192 1.11 0.53 13.00
CA ARG A 192 0.11 -0.20 13.80
C ARG A 192 -1.30 -0.03 13.25
N SER A 193 -1.66 1.19 12.87
CA SER A 193 -2.95 1.50 12.27
C SER A 193 -3.15 0.75 10.96
N MET A 194 -2.14 0.67 10.11
CA MET A 194 -2.18 -0.09 8.86
C MET A 194 -2.51 -1.57 9.11
N ILE A 195 -1.80 -2.22 10.05
CA ILE A 195 -2.09 -3.61 10.43
C ILE A 195 -3.54 -3.75 10.92
N HIS A 196 -3.98 -2.84 11.79
CA HIS A 196 -5.34 -2.87 12.34
C HIS A 196 -6.40 -2.72 11.25
N VAL A 197 -6.22 -1.76 10.34
CA VAL A 197 -7.13 -1.54 9.20
C VAL A 197 -7.17 -2.78 8.30
N GLN A 198 -6.03 -3.42 8.01
CA GLN A 198 -6.03 -4.66 7.21
C GLN A 198 -6.81 -5.81 7.87
N HIS A 199 -6.80 -5.90 9.20
CA HIS A 199 -7.66 -6.83 9.93
C HIS A 199 -9.15 -6.49 9.78
N MET A 200 -9.48 -5.20 9.80
CA MET A 200 -10.86 -4.74 9.64
C MET A 200 -11.39 -4.96 8.23
N LEU A 201 -10.54 -4.78 7.21
CA LEU A 201 -10.92 -4.95 5.79
C LEU A 201 -11.08 -6.41 5.38
N ARG A 202 -10.75 -7.37 6.23
CA ARG A 202 -10.98 -8.78 5.95
C ARG A 202 -12.47 -9.09 5.99
N ASP A 203 -13.04 -9.45 4.85
CA ASP A 203 -14.47 -9.80 4.72
C ASP A 203 -14.65 -11.10 3.93
N ARG A 204 -14.80 -12.22 4.66
CA ARG A 204 -15.04 -13.54 4.06
C ARG A 204 -16.48 -13.74 3.57
N SER A 205 -17.41 -13.00 4.12
CA SER A 205 -18.84 -13.22 3.93
C SER A 205 -19.53 -12.13 3.11
N GLY A 206 -18.83 -11.06 2.73
CA GLY A 206 -19.41 -9.86 2.12
C GLY A 206 -20.25 -9.00 3.06
N ARG A 207 -20.43 -9.44 4.32
CA ARG A 207 -21.29 -8.72 5.28
C ARG A 207 -20.72 -7.36 5.67
N ARG A 208 -19.40 -7.27 5.86
CA ARG A 208 -18.75 -6.01 6.23
C ARG A 208 -18.85 -5.00 5.11
N HIS A 209 -18.60 -5.42 3.87
CA HIS A 209 -18.81 -4.59 2.69
C HIS A 209 -20.26 -4.09 2.62
N SER A 210 -21.25 -4.98 2.76
CA SER A 210 -22.67 -4.61 2.69
C SER A 210 -23.07 -3.63 3.80
N VAL A 211 -22.59 -3.83 5.03
CA VAL A 211 -22.87 -2.91 6.15
C VAL A 211 -22.21 -1.55 5.94
N LEU A 212 -20.93 -1.53 5.52
CA LEU A 212 -20.24 -0.27 5.23
C LEU A 212 -20.90 0.49 4.09
N SER A 213 -21.21 -0.17 2.98
CA SER A 213 -21.89 0.44 1.83
C SER A 213 -23.26 1.00 2.22
N TRP A 214 -24.03 0.29 3.05
CA TRP A 214 -25.29 0.77 3.58
C TRP A 214 -25.12 2.02 4.47
N LEU A 215 -24.11 2.03 5.36
CA LEU A 215 -23.79 3.19 6.21
C LEU A 215 -23.36 4.39 5.36
N GLU A 216 -22.50 4.18 4.38
CA GLU A 216 -22.04 5.23 3.46
C GLU A 216 -23.20 5.84 2.69
N HIS A 217 -24.10 5.00 2.17
CA HIS A 217 -25.33 5.47 1.51
C HIS A 217 -26.19 6.33 2.44
N ARG A 218 -26.37 5.90 3.69
CA ARG A 218 -27.13 6.67 4.71
C ARG A 218 -26.49 7.98 5.10
N LEU A 219 -25.16 8.06 5.07
CA LEU A 219 -24.36 9.24 5.43
C LEU A 219 -23.99 10.10 4.21
N HIS A 220 -24.47 9.76 3.01
CA HIS A 220 -24.13 10.43 1.74
C HIS A 220 -22.60 10.46 1.48
N ILE A 221 -21.90 9.41 1.87
CA ILE A 221 -20.48 9.19 1.56
C ILE A 221 -20.39 8.36 0.28
N SER A 222 -19.50 8.74 -0.63
CA SER A 222 -19.43 8.19 -1.99
C SER A 222 -18.58 6.90 -2.10
N GLY A 223 -18.71 5.96 -1.17
CA GLY A 223 -18.10 4.63 -1.24
C GLY A 223 -16.61 4.57 -0.83
N ASP A 224 -16.09 5.59 -0.16
CA ASP A 224 -14.65 5.72 0.13
C ASP A 224 -14.09 4.61 1.04
N PHE A 225 -14.91 4.04 1.92
CA PHE A 225 -14.48 2.98 2.83
C PHE A 225 -14.84 1.58 2.33
N SER A 226 -16.03 1.39 1.74
CA SER A 226 -16.46 0.10 1.22
C SER A 226 -15.59 -0.36 0.04
N SER A 227 -15.13 0.58 -0.80
CA SER A 227 -14.22 0.32 -1.93
C SER A 227 -12.84 -0.22 -1.51
N LEU A 228 -12.45 -0.05 -0.25
CA LEU A 228 -11.19 -0.62 0.29
C LEU A 228 -11.30 -2.13 0.57
N ILE A 229 -12.50 -2.67 0.64
CA ILE A 229 -12.71 -4.11 0.87
C ILE A 229 -12.60 -4.83 -0.47
N ARG A 230 -11.73 -5.85 -0.52
CA ARG A 230 -11.57 -6.67 -1.73
C ARG A 230 -12.88 -7.32 -2.12
N PRO A 231 -13.29 -7.21 -3.41
CA PRO A 231 -14.46 -7.89 -3.92
C PRO A 231 -14.36 -9.41 -3.73
N LEU A 232 -15.47 -10.07 -3.43
CA LEU A 232 -15.53 -11.54 -3.34
C LEU A 232 -15.59 -12.19 -4.73
N THR A 233 -16.22 -11.50 -5.67
CA THR A 233 -16.33 -11.89 -7.08
C THR A 233 -15.60 -10.88 -7.95
N PRO A 234 -15.13 -11.27 -9.15
CA PRO A 234 -14.60 -10.31 -10.12
C PRO A 234 -15.62 -9.18 -10.35
N LEU A 235 -15.12 -7.96 -10.46
CA LEU A 235 -15.89 -6.88 -11.07
C LEU A 235 -16.28 -7.37 -12.48
N ASP A 236 -17.48 -7.02 -12.94
CA ASP A 236 -18.05 -7.56 -14.18
C ASP A 236 -17.01 -7.71 -15.29
N ALA A 237 -17.03 -8.90 -15.93
CA ALA A 237 -16.00 -9.34 -16.88
C ALA A 237 -15.72 -8.36 -18.03
N ASP A 238 -16.66 -7.46 -18.33
CA ASP A 238 -16.51 -6.39 -19.32
C ASP A 238 -15.49 -5.30 -18.89
N CYS A 239 -15.15 -5.19 -17.61
CA CYS A 239 -14.13 -4.26 -17.14
C CYS A 239 -12.69 -4.75 -17.43
N THR A 240 -12.50 -6.07 -17.58
CA THR A 240 -11.17 -6.68 -17.73
C THR A 240 -10.91 -7.30 -19.11
N ASN A 241 -11.94 -7.52 -19.93
CA ASN A 241 -11.86 -8.21 -21.22
C ASN A 241 -12.00 -7.27 -22.42
N HIS A 242 -11.04 -6.35 -22.61
CA HIS A 242 -10.79 -5.77 -23.93
C HIS A 242 -9.27 -5.65 -24.16
N SER A 243 -8.67 -6.80 -24.52
CA SER A 243 -7.51 -6.82 -25.38
C SER A 243 -7.99 -6.48 -26.81
N HIS A 244 -7.82 -5.24 -27.20
CA HIS A 244 -7.71 -4.82 -28.59
C HIS A 244 -6.66 -3.74 -28.69
#